data_3389b007f4a66d905a0b5affc14e8194
#
_entry.id   3389b007f4a66d905a0b5affc14e8194
#
_cell.length_a   1.000
_cell.length_b   1.000
_cell.length_c   1.000
_cell.angle_alpha   90.00
_cell.angle_beta   90.00
_cell.angle_gamma   90.00
#
_symmetry.space_group_name_H-M   'P 1'
#
loop_
_entity.id
_entity.type
_entity.pdbx_description
1 polymer ?
#
loop_
_entity_poly.entity_id
_entity_poly.type
_entity_poly.pdbx_seq_one_letter_code
_entity_poly.pdbx_strand_id
1 'polypeptide(L)'
;MQINTDLSQKLAIHSGELPWLASPLKGVDRKMLERDGDEVARATSIVRYAPKSSFSRHQHDLGEEFLVLEGVFQDEHGQYPAGTYVKNPSGSSHTPFTDTGCTLFVKLRYLDPQDTERVVIDTQSSGWFAGMVPGLTVLPLSSFGTKNTA
;
A
#
# COMPACT_ATOMS: atom_id res chain seq x y z
N MET A 1 -11.01 -0.56 -16.72
CA MET A 1 -10.89 0.84 -16.25
C MET A 1 -9.45 1.28 -16.34
N GLN A 2 -9.20 2.50 -16.79
CA GLN A 2 -7.85 3.07 -16.85
C GLN A 2 -7.85 4.47 -16.22
N ILE A 3 -7.00 4.67 -15.21
CA ILE A 3 -6.83 5.92 -14.49
C ILE A 3 -5.33 6.18 -14.37
N ASN A 4 -4.84 7.27 -14.98
CA ASN A 4 -3.44 7.71 -14.88
C ASN A 4 -2.42 6.60 -15.16
N THR A 5 -2.66 5.79 -16.20
CA THR A 5 -1.88 4.57 -16.49
C THR A 5 -0.55 4.83 -17.17
N ASP A 6 -0.36 6.01 -17.76
CA ASP A 6 0.92 6.40 -18.38
C ASP A 6 1.92 6.87 -17.32
N LEU A 7 2.75 5.95 -16.84
CA LEU A 7 3.75 6.21 -15.81
C LEU A 7 4.93 7.07 -16.29
N SER A 8 5.00 7.43 -17.57
CA SER A 8 5.99 8.36 -18.10
C SER A 8 5.60 9.83 -17.87
N GLN A 9 4.34 10.08 -17.57
CA GLN A 9 3.81 11.42 -17.34
C GLN A 9 3.94 11.82 -15.88
N LYS A 10 4.37 13.07 -15.65
CA LYS A 10 4.36 13.64 -14.31
C LYS A 10 2.91 13.83 -13.85
N LEU A 11 2.59 13.34 -12.68
CA LEU A 11 1.28 13.43 -12.06
C LEU A 11 1.38 14.06 -10.68
N ALA A 12 0.51 15.02 -10.39
CA ALA A 12 0.31 15.56 -9.04
C ALA A 12 -1.20 15.55 -8.75
N ILE A 13 -1.58 14.92 -7.66
CA ILE A 13 -2.99 14.74 -7.26
C ILE A 13 -3.18 15.29 -5.86
N HIS A 14 -4.14 16.19 -5.70
CA HIS A 14 -4.67 16.59 -4.40
C HIS A 14 -5.63 15.50 -3.90
N SER A 15 -5.12 14.55 -3.14
CA SER A 15 -5.93 13.40 -2.68
C SER A 15 -7.10 13.83 -1.77
N GLY A 16 -7.00 14.99 -1.11
CA GLY A 16 -8.09 15.57 -0.34
C GLY A 16 -9.33 15.91 -1.16
N GLU A 17 -9.15 16.26 -2.42
CA GLU A 17 -10.24 16.64 -3.35
C GLU A 17 -10.88 15.44 -4.04
N LEU A 18 -10.24 14.27 -4.00
CA LEU A 18 -10.82 13.07 -4.59
C LEU A 18 -11.97 12.53 -3.73
N PRO A 19 -13.08 12.13 -4.36
CA PRO A 19 -14.17 11.48 -3.64
C PRO A 19 -13.77 10.09 -3.14
N TRP A 20 -14.31 9.70 -2.01
CA TRP A 20 -14.30 8.30 -1.59
C TRP A 20 -15.32 7.51 -2.41
N LEU A 21 -14.88 6.44 -3.04
CA LEU A 21 -15.72 5.54 -3.83
C LEU A 21 -15.80 4.19 -3.11
N ALA A 22 -17.02 3.69 -2.96
CA ALA A 22 -17.23 2.36 -2.39
C ALA A 22 -16.52 1.28 -3.22
N SER A 23 -15.82 0.39 -2.54
CA SER A 23 -15.32 -0.85 -3.14
C SER A 23 -16.44 -1.88 -3.21
N PRO A 24 -16.33 -2.93 -4.05
CA PRO A 24 -17.22 -4.09 -3.99
C PRO A 24 -17.23 -4.79 -2.63
N LEU A 25 -16.16 -4.65 -1.85
CA LEU A 25 -16.07 -5.19 -0.49
C LEU A 25 -16.73 -4.25 0.51
N LYS A 26 -17.68 -4.79 1.29
CA LYS A 26 -18.38 -4.02 2.32
C LYS A 26 -17.41 -3.46 3.35
N GLY A 27 -17.59 -2.19 3.70
CA GLY A 27 -16.74 -1.51 4.69
C GLY A 27 -15.41 -1.02 4.15
N VAL A 28 -15.23 -1.02 2.82
CA VAL A 28 -14.02 -0.52 2.16
C VAL A 28 -14.39 0.59 1.19
N ASP A 29 -13.80 1.76 1.40
CA ASP A 29 -13.83 2.88 0.46
C ASP A 29 -12.43 3.14 -0.09
N ARG A 30 -12.35 3.67 -1.30
CA ARG A 30 -11.07 3.93 -1.95
C ARG A 30 -11.06 5.25 -2.74
N LYS A 31 -9.91 5.88 -2.78
CA LYS A 31 -9.56 6.94 -3.72
C LYS A 31 -8.54 6.35 -4.70
N MET A 32 -8.92 6.20 -5.94
CA MET A 32 -8.08 5.61 -6.99
C MET A 32 -7.13 6.66 -7.56
N LEU A 33 -5.84 6.50 -7.36
CA LEU A 33 -4.80 7.42 -7.84
C LEU A 33 -4.25 6.98 -9.19
N GLU A 34 -4.03 5.70 -9.36
CA GLU A 34 -3.63 5.04 -10.60
C GLU A 34 -4.32 3.67 -10.68
N ARG A 35 -4.74 3.26 -11.87
CA ARG A 35 -5.33 1.93 -12.06
C ARG A 35 -5.28 1.52 -13.54
N ASP A 36 -4.80 0.29 -13.75
CA ASP A 36 -4.78 -0.34 -15.07
C ASP A 36 -5.44 -1.73 -14.96
N GLY A 37 -6.74 -1.76 -15.23
CA GLY A 37 -7.60 -2.94 -15.11
C GLY A 37 -8.85 -2.66 -14.28
N ASP A 38 -9.68 -3.67 -14.12
CA ASP A 38 -10.93 -3.58 -13.33
C ASP A 38 -10.66 -3.93 -11.85
N GLU A 39 -11.24 -5.00 -11.30
CA GLU A 39 -10.96 -5.35 -9.89
C GLU A 39 -9.59 -6.01 -9.73
N VAL A 40 -9.13 -6.77 -10.71
CA VAL A 40 -7.75 -7.26 -10.77
C VAL A 40 -6.93 -6.28 -11.60
N ALA A 41 -6.12 -5.46 -10.94
CA ALA A 41 -5.44 -4.35 -11.59
C ALA A 41 -4.08 -4.06 -10.96
N ARG A 42 -3.13 -3.56 -11.77
CA ARG A 42 -2.05 -2.75 -11.22
C ARG A 42 -2.70 -1.47 -10.71
N ALA A 43 -2.50 -1.14 -9.46
CA ALA A 43 -3.20 -0.01 -8.87
C ALA A 43 -2.42 0.66 -7.74
N THR A 44 -2.59 1.97 -7.65
CA THR A 44 -2.20 2.79 -6.49
C THR A 44 -3.45 3.48 -5.97
N SER A 45 -3.75 3.32 -4.68
CA SER A 45 -4.95 3.85 -4.07
C SER A 45 -4.73 4.28 -2.62
N ILE A 46 -5.55 5.19 -2.15
CA ILE A 46 -5.77 5.37 -0.71
C ILE A 46 -7.04 4.59 -0.37
N VAL A 47 -6.94 3.68 0.60
CA VAL A 47 -8.03 2.77 0.97
C VAL A 47 -8.37 2.97 2.43
N ARG A 48 -9.65 3.12 2.72
CA ARG A 48 -10.18 3.26 4.07
C ARG A 48 -11.02 2.05 4.42
N TYR A 49 -10.74 1.46 5.57
CA TYR A 49 -11.46 0.33 6.13
C TYR A 49 -12.27 0.80 7.34
N ALA A 50 -13.56 0.47 7.36
CA ALA A 50 -14.42 0.75 8.50
C ALA A 50 -13.98 -0.06 9.73
N PRO A 51 -14.23 0.44 10.97
CA PRO A 51 -14.00 -0.33 12.18
C PRO A 51 -14.74 -1.67 12.15
N LYS A 52 -14.15 -2.71 12.74
CA LYS A 52 -14.67 -4.08 12.80
C LYS A 52 -14.89 -4.72 11.43
N SER A 53 -14.08 -4.34 10.45
CA SER A 53 -14.05 -4.99 9.14
C SER A 53 -13.15 -6.21 9.17
N SER A 54 -13.59 -7.28 8.51
CA SER A 54 -12.80 -8.49 8.29
C SER A 54 -13.03 -9.01 6.87
N PHE A 55 -12.00 -9.62 6.30
CA PHE A 55 -12.01 -10.07 4.92
C PHE A 55 -11.55 -11.52 4.83
N SER A 56 -12.04 -12.22 3.82
CA SER A 56 -11.60 -13.59 3.57
C SER A 56 -10.13 -13.62 3.17
N ARG A 57 -9.50 -14.77 3.44
CA ARG A 57 -8.14 -15.04 2.99
C ARG A 57 -8.04 -14.85 1.48
N HIS A 58 -7.05 -14.08 1.05
CA HIS A 58 -6.77 -13.87 -0.36
C HIS A 58 -5.26 -13.85 -0.63
N GLN A 59 -4.91 -14.03 -1.89
CA GLN A 59 -3.54 -14.08 -2.37
C GLN A 59 -3.22 -12.83 -3.19
N HIS A 60 -2.02 -12.31 -3.04
CA HIS A 60 -1.51 -11.18 -3.81
C HIS A 60 -0.67 -11.65 -4.99
N ASP A 61 -1.30 -11.73 -6.16
CA ASP A 61 -0.59 -11.91 -7.40
C ASP A 61 0.20 -10.63 -7.75
N LEU A 62 1.50 -10.76 -8.04
CA LEU A 62 2.45 -9.65 -8.22
C LEU A 62 2.56 -8.72 -7.00
N GLY A 63 2.20 -9.22 -5.82
CA GLY A 63 2.46 -8.59 -4.54
C GLY A 63 1.61 -7.38 -4.19
N GLU A 64 1.82 -6.94 -2.96
CA GLU A 64 1.20 -5.77 -2.35
C GLU A 64 2.25 -5.01 -1.54
N GLU A 65 2.21 -3.69 -1.62
CA GLU A 65 2.93 -2.80 -0.70
C GLU A 65 1.93 -1.82 -0.10
N PHE A 66 2.02 -1.56 1.20
CA PHE A 66 1.22 -0.51 1.81
C PHE A 66 1.94 0.25 2.91
N LEU A 67 1.54 1.49 3.10
CA LEU A 67 1.88 2.33 4.25
C LEU A 67 0.59 2.63 5.01
N VAL A 68 0.57 2.33 6.30
CA VAL A 68 -0.57 2.69 7.16
C VAL A 68 -0.50 4.18 7.48
N LEU A 69 -1.50 4.93 7.06
CA LEU A 69 -1.60 6.37 7.25
C LEU A 69 -2.30 6.71 8.57
N GLU A 70 -3.36 5.96 8.91
CA GLU A 70 -4.17 6.15 10.11
C GLU A 70 -4.68 4.82 10.64
N GLY A 71 -4.89 4.73 11.94
CA GLY A 71 -5.46 3.56 12.60
C GLY A 71 -4.53 2.37 12.67
N VAL A 72 -5.09 1.17 12.71
CA VAL A 72 -4.35 -0.08 12.82
C VAL A 72 -4.91 -1.10 11.82
N PHE A 73 -4.08 -1.54 10.89
CA PHE A 73 -4.37 -2.67 10.02
C PHE A 73 -3.84 -3.95 10.67
N GLN A 74 -4.52 -5.07 10.48
CA GLN A 74 -4.22 -6.32 11.17
C GLN A 74 -4.36 -7.50 10.21
N ASP A 75 -3.58 -8.54 10.44
CA ASP A 75 -3.74 -9.87 9.85
C ASP A 75 -3.22 -10.95 10.81
N GLU A 76 -3.17 -12.20 10.38
CA GLU A 76 -2.66 -13.33 11.19
C GLU A 76 -1.18 -13.20 11.55
N HIS A 77 -0.43 -12.31 10.88
CA HIS A 77 1.00 -12.11 11.12
C HIS A 77 1.29 -11.00 12.13
N GLY A 78 0.33 -10.10 12.38
CA GLY A 78 0.54 -9.02 13.34
C GLY A 78 -0.40 -7.84 13.22
N GLN A 79 -0.01 -6.77 13.89
CA GLN A 79 -0.69 -5.48 13.91
C GLN A 79 0.23 -4.42 13.32
N TYR A 80 -0.33 -3.57 12.48
CA TYR A 80 0.38 -2.54 11.74
C TYR A 80 -0.26 -1.19 12.04
N PRO A 81 0.27 -0.44 13.04
CA PRO A 81 -0.22 0.91 13.36
C PRO A 81 0.23 1.92 12.31
N ALA A 82 -0.33 3.13 12.38
CA ALA A 82 0.06 4.25 11.53
C ALA A 82 1.59 4.44 11.50
N GLY A 83 2.16 4.64 10.31
CA GLY A 83 3.60 4.71 10.07
C GLY A 83 4.25 3.38 9.72
N THR A 84 3.54 2.27 9.76
CA THR A 84 4.08 0.96 9.35
C THR A 84 4.02 0.80 7.83
N TYR A 85 5.17 0.48 7.24
CA TYR A 85 5.27 0.01 5.85
C TYR A 85 5.35 -1.51 5.82
N VAL A 86 4.61 -2.12 4.90
CA VAL A 86 4.62 -3.57 4.67
C VAL A 86 4.77 -3.85 3.18
N LYS A 87 5.66 -4.77 2.83
CA LYS A 87 5.75 -5.40 1.51
C LYS A 87 5.39 -6.87 1.66
N ASN A 88 4.31 -7.28 1.02
CA ASN A 88 3.87 -8.67 0.88
C ASN A 88 4.25 -9.16 -0.51
N PRO A 89 5.18 -10.14 -0.64
CA PRO A 89 5.70 -10.57 -1.93
C PRO A 89 4.64 -11.25 -2.80
N SER A 90 4.94 -11.36 -4.10
CA SER A 90 4.09 -12.09 -5.05
C SER A 90 3.81 -13.52 -4.57
N GLY A 91 2.56 -13.94 -4.63
CA GLY A 91 2.12 -15.26 -4.16
C GLY A 91 1.85 -15.36 -2.67
N SER A 92 2.16 -14.32 -1.87
CA SER A 92 1.79 -14.28 -0.45
C SER A 92 0.28 -14.20 -0.26
N SER A 93 -0.19 -14.64 0.90
CA SER A 93 -1.61 -14.58 1.26
C SER A 93 -1.78 -14.17 2.70
N HIS A 94 -2.87 -13.48 2.99
CA HIS A 94 -3.26 -13.14 4.35
C HIS A 94 -4.78 -13.06 4.52
N THR A 95 -5.20 -12.95 5.78
CA THR A 95 -6.59 -12.74 6.19
C THR A 95 -6.67 -11.41 6.93
N PRO A 96 -6.88 -10.30 6.20
CA PRO A 96 -6.82 -8.98 6.82
C PRO A 96 -8.09 -8.64 7.59
N PHE A 97 -7.90 -7.82 8.63
CA PHE A 97 -8.98 -7.25 9.41
C PHE A 97 -8.53 -5.95 10.08
N THR A 98 -9.46 -5.24 10.67
CA THR A 98 -9.18 -4.09 11.51
C THR A 98 -10.27 -3.94 12.57
N ASP A 99 -9.87 -3.81 13.83
CA ASP A 99 -10.81 -3.60 14.93
C ASP A 99 -11.27 -2.14 15.01
N THR A 100 -10.33 -1.22 14.82
CA THR A 100 -10.54 0.22 15.02
C THR A 100 -10.77 1.00 13.74
N GLY A 101 -10.59 0.36 12.58
CA GLY A 101 -10.54 1.02 11.28
C GLY A 101 -9.13 1.52 10.95
N CYS A 102 -8.86 1.71 9.68
CA CYS A 102 -7.57 2.24 9.23
C CYS A 102 -7.67 2.84 7.83
N THR A 103 -6.66 3.64 7.50
CA THR A 103 -6.45 4.19 6.16
C THR A 103 -5.06 3.80 5.69
N LEU A 104 -4.95 3.25 4.48
CA LEU A 104 -3.71 2.79 3.87
C LEU A 104 -3.43 3.55 2.58
N PHE A 105 -2.16 3.80 2.29
CA PHE A 105 -1.67 4.01 0.92
C PHE A 105 -1.20 2.68 0.38
N VAL A 106 -1.79 2.20 -0.71
CA VAL A 106 -1.62 0.82 -1.21
C VAL A 106 -1.16 0.83 -2.66
N LYS A 107 -0.20 -0.04 -2.96
CA LYS A 107 0.22 -0.39 -4.33
C LYS A 107 0.03 -1.88 -4.56
N LEU A 108 -0.73 -2.23 -5.58
CA LEU A 108 -1.04 -3.62 -5.96
C LEU A 108 -0.40 -3.96 -7.30
N ARG A 109 0.18 -5.17 -7.41
CA ARG A 109 0.72 -5.75 -8.65
C ARG A 109 1.89 -4.95 -9.24
N TYR A 110 2.77 -4.45 -8.39
CA TYR A 110 4.00 -3.74 -8.78
C TYR A 110 5.29 -4.53 -8.56
N LEU A 111 5.20 -5.67 -7.85
CA LEU A 111 6.39 -6.43 -7.48
C LEU A 111 6.78 -7.43 -8.56
N ASP A 112 8.08 -7.68 -8.66
CA ASP A 112 8.60 -8.76 -9.49
C ASP A 112 8.17 -10.11 -8.89
N PRO A 113 7.71 -11.09 -9.69
CA PRO A 113 7.33 -12.40 -9.18
C PRO A 113 8.50 -13.17 -8.53
N GLN A 114 9.74 -12.80 -8.80
CA GLN A 114 10.92 -13.38 -8.17
C GLN A 114 11.33 -12.68 -6.86
N ASP A 115 10.74 -11.52 -6.55
CA ASP A 115 10.92 -10.86 -5.25
C ASP A 115 10.09 -11.57 -4.19
N THR A 116 10.74 -12.38 -3.37
CA THR A 116 10.10 -13.22 -2.35
C THR A 116 10.25 -12.68 -0.93
N GLU A 117 10.90 -11.52 -0.77
CA GLU A 117 11.16 -10.95 0.54
C GLU A 117 9.92 -10.22 1.09
N ARG A 118 9.47 -10.61 2.28
CA ARG A 118 8.50 -9.86 3.07
C ARG A 118 9.23 -8.82 3.92
N VAL A 119 8.75 -7.58 3.92
CA VAL A 119 9.33 -6.47 4.68
C VAL A 119 8.26 -5.84 5.56
N VAL A 120 8.61 -5.56 6.82
CA VAL A 120 7.79 -4.78 7.76
C VAL A 120 8.70 -3.77 8.43
N ILE A 121 8.40 -2.48 8.29
CA ILE A 121 9.21 -1.39 8.84
C ILE A 121 8.30 -0.41 9.58
N ASP A 122 8.62 -0.12 10.84
CA ASP A 122 8.07 1.03 11.55
C ASP A 122 8.85 2.28 11.12
N THR A 123 8.26 3.09 10.25
CA THR A 123 8.91 4.28 9.72
C THR A 123 9.06 5.40 10.75
N GLN A 124 8.34 5.34 11.87
CA GLN A 124 8.41 6.34 12.93
C GLN A 124 9.57 6.10 13.89
N SER A 125 9.95 4.83 14.10
CA SER A 125 11.07 4.46 14.98
C SER A 125 12.37 4.14 14.24
N SER A 126 12.35 4.05 12.90
CA SER A 126 13.51 3.77 12.08
C SER A 126 14.42 4.99 11.92
N GLY A 127 15.72 4.77 11.77
CA GLY A 127 16.69 5.82 11.48
C GLY A 127 16.60 6.28 10.01
N TRP A 128 16.33 7.57 9.82
CA TRP A 128 16.33 8.19 8.49
C TRP A 128 17.73 8.69 8.13
N PHE A 129 18.11 8.60 6.89
CA PHE A 129 19.41 9.03 6.37
C PHE A 129 19.31 10.38 5.66
N ALA A 130 20.40 11.12 5.60
CA ALA A 130 20.49 12.33 4.77
C ALA A 130 20.24 11.95 3.30
N GLY A 131 19.36 12.72 2.66
CA GLY A 131 19.07 12.56 1.23
C GLY A 131 20.10 13.24 0.34
N MET A 132 19.83 13.25 -0.97
CA MET A 132 20.73 13.78 -1.99
C MET A 132 20.86 15.31 -1.97
N VAL A 133 19.94 16.01 -1.34
CA VAL A 133 19.92 17.48 -1.24
C VAL A 133 19.69 17.91 0.21
N PRO A 134 20.19 19.10 0.63
CA PRO A 134 19.94 19.63 1.97
C PRO A 134 18.45 19.73 2.26
N GLY A 135 18.05 19.31 3.48
CA GLY A 135 16.65 19.33 3.92
C GLY A 135 15.83 18.10 3.53
N LEU A 136 16.41 17.19 2.76
CA LEU A 136 15.79 15.89 2.44
C LEU A 136 16.38 14.79 3.32
N THR A 137 15.50 13.96 3.90
CA THR A 137 15.87 12.69 4.54
C THR A 137 15.19 11.54 3.84
N VAL A 138 15.83 10.37 3.83
CA VAL A 138 15.36 9.17 3.13
C VAL A 138 15.39 7.96 4.06
N LEU A 139 14.35 7.16 4.02
CA LEU A 139 14.29 5.86 4.66
C LEU A 139 14.20 4.78 3.59
N PRO A 140 15.26 3.98 3.36
CA PRO A 140 15.19 2.82 2.47
C PRO A 140 14.19 1.79 3.02
N LEU A 141 13.27 1.33 2.18
CA LEU A 141 12.21 0.39 2.55
C LEU A 141 12.48 -1.00 2.00
N SER A 142 12.80 -1.12 0.73
CA SER A 142 13.12 -2.40 0.10
C SER A 142 13.92 -2.22 -1.18
N SER A 143 14.58 -3.29 -1.61
CA SER A 143 15.28 -3.34 -2.90
C SER A 143 15.15 -4.72 -3.52
N PHE A 144 15.08 -4.77 -4.86
CA PHE A 144 15.15 -5.99 -5.66
C PHE A 144 15.76 -5.66 -7.02
N GLY A 145 16.89 -6.31 -7.36
CA GLY A 145 17.63 -5.99 -8.57
C GLY A 145 18.06 -4.51 -8.58
N THR A 146 17.63 -3.78 -9.59
CA THR A 146 17.87 -2.32 -9.71
C THR A 146 16.74 -1.46 -9.16
N LYS A 147 15.65 -2.06 -8.69
CA LYS A 147 14.51 -1.36 -8.10
C LYS A 147 14.76 -1.08 -6.62
N ASN A 148 14.70 0.18 -6.23
CA ASN A 148 14.76 0.63 -4.84
C ASN A 148 13.48 1.35 -4.47
N THR A 149 12.95 1.08 -3.27
CA THR A 149 11.80 1.77 -2.68
C THR A 149 12.24 2.47 -1.41
N ALA A 150 11.90 3.76 -1.28
CA ALA A 150 12.22 4.60 -0.13
C ALA A 150 11.15 5.66 0.11
#